data_03df60f3904d322be2cd53382f94c422
#
_entry.id   03df60f3904d322be2cd53382f94c422
#
_cell.length_a   1.000
_cell.length_b   1.000
_cell.length_c   1.000
_cell.angle_alpha   90.00
_cell.angle_beta   90.00
_cell.angle_gamma   90.00
#
_symmetry.space_group_name_H-M   'P 1'
#
loop_
_entity.id
_entity.type
_entity.pdbx_description
1 polymer ?
#
loop_
_entity_poly.entity_id
_entity_poly.type
_entity_poly.pdbx_seq_one_letter_code
_entity_poly.pdbx_strand_id
1 'polypeptide(L)'
;FINLPIITAIVGILVYLFMGYIGIRIALKSRDDLFNINKLSRLTTALNKEKSSKKGVLENKIPPKVLDTSVIIDGRIADICKTGFIEGKLVIPRFVLNELQHIADSSDDLKRVRGRRGLDILNSIQKEMDMEVEISDVDFEDIPEVDSKLLKLAETINGKVVTNDFNLNKVAQFQGVEVLNINELANAVKPVAIPGEHM
;
A
#
# COMPACT_ATOMS: atom_id res chain seq x y z
N PHE A 1 -64.71 32.81 -5.76
CA PHE A 1 -64.13 32.55 -4.43
C PHE A 1 -63.41 31.22 -4.46
N ILE A 2 -62.09 31.25 -4.64
CA ILE A 2 -61.24 30.05 -4.60
C ILE A 2 -61.21 29.64 -3.12
N ASN A 3 -61.60 28.38 -2.82
CA ASN A 3 -61.63 27.86 -1.46
C ASN A 3 -60.16 27.73 -0.94
N LEU A 4 -59.71 28.72 -0.21
CA LEU A 4 -58.38 28.78 0.40
C LEU A 4 -58.00 27.49 1.16
N PRO A 5 -58.91 26.80 1.90
CA PRO A 5 -58.58 25.56 2.61
C PRO A 5 -58.27 24.38 1.69
N ILE A 6 -58.81 24.35 0.46
CA ILE A 6 -58.52 23.27 -0.51
C ILE A 6 -57.12 23.45 -1.10
N ILE A 7 -56.73 24.70 -1.35
CA ILE A 7 -55.39 25.00 -1.88
C ILE A 7 -54.30 24.63 -0.85
N THR A 8 -54.52 25.00 0.42
CA THR A 8 -53.59 24.65 1.50
C THR A 8 -53.47 23.14 1.70
N ALA A 9 -54.55 22.38 1.56
CA ALA A 9 -54.52 20.92 1.63
C ALA A 9 -53.72 20.30 0.46
N ILE A 10 -53.91 20.80 -0.77
CA ILE A 10 -53.20 20.32 -1.97
C ILE A 10 -51.67 20.63 -1.86
N VAL A 11 -51.31 21.84 -1.43
CA VAL A 11 -49.91 22.21 -1.22
C VAL A 11 -49.30 21.36 -0.12
N GLY A 12 -50.00 21.06 0.96
CA GLY A 12 -49.51 20.18 2.02
C GLY A 12 -49.20 18.77 1.50
N ILE A 13 -50.08 18.19 0.71
CA ILE A 13 -49.88 16.86 0.09
C ILE A 13 -48.65 16.86 -0.84
N LEU A 14 -48.50 17.90 -1.66
CA LEU A 14 -47.33 18.03 -2.55
C LEU A 14 -46.00 18.12 -1.77
N VAL A 15 -45.97 18.88 -0.68
CA VAL A 15 -44.78 18.98 0.19
C VAL A 15 -44.44 17.63 0.82
N TYR A 16 -45.43 16.89 1.30
CA TYR A 16 -45.21 15.55 1.87
C TYR A 16 -44.66 14.55 0.81
N LEU A 17 -45.22 14.57 -0.39
CA LEU A 17 -44.75 13.73 -1.49
C LEU A 17 -43.32 14.09 -1.90
N PHE A 18 -42.98 15.37 -1.95
CA PHE A 18 -41.63 15.84 -2.28
C PHE A 18 -40.62 15.46 -1.22
N MET A 19 -40.95 15.63 0.06
CA MET A 19 -40.11 15.20 1.18
C MET A 19 -39.90 13.68 1.19
N GLY A 20 -40.98 12.91 0.94
CA GLY A 20 -40.87 11.44 0.79
C GLY A 20 -39.97 11.03 -0.36
N TYR A 21 -40.08 11.69 -1.51
CA TYR A 21 -39.20 11.42 -2.67
C TYR A 21 -37.76 11.73 -2.37
N ILE A 22 -37.44 12.85 -1.72
CA ILE A 22 -36.08 13.21 -1.29
C ILE A 22 -35.55 12.18 -0.29
N GLY A 23 -36.34 11.78 0.69
CA GLY A 23 -35.94 10.76 1.67
C GLY A 23 -35.58 9.43 1.03
N ILE A 24 -36.40 8.97 0.07
CA ILE A 24 -36.09 7.74 -0.70
C ILE A 24 -34.84 7.92 -1.55
N ARG A 25 -34.61 9.05 -2.19
CA ARG A 25 -33.41 9.34 -2.98
C ARG A 25 -32.15 9.34 -2.13
N ILE A 26 -32.21 9.94 -0.95
CA ILE A 26 -31.08 9.95 0.00
C ILE A 26 -30.84 8.54 0.52
N ALA A 27 -31.86 7.78 0.88
CA ALA A 27 -31.75 6.41 1.37
C ALA A 27 -31.16 5.46 0.31
N LEU A 28 -31.55 5.60 -0.96
CA LEU A 28 -31.01 4.79 -2.05
C LEU A 28 -29.57 5.17 -2.42
N LYS A 29 -29.23 6.46 -2.42
CA LYS A 29 -27.87 6.93 -2.68
C LYS A 29 -26.91 6.60 -1.54
N SER A 30 -27.40 6.56 -0.31
CA SER A 30 -26.62 6.25 0.89
C SER A 30 -26.42 4.74 1.10
N ARG A 31 -27.07 3.87 0.31
CA ARG A 31 -26.90 2.41 0.43
C ARG A 31 -25.47 1.96 0.11
N ASP A 32 -24.82 2.60 -0.86
CA ASP A 32 -23.46 2.26 -1.25
C ASP A 32 -22.42 2.77 -0.22
N ASP A 33 -22.77 3.84 0.54
CA ASP A 33 -21.92 4.38 1.61
C ASP A 33 -22.11 3.65 2.96
N LEU A 34 -23.27 3.02 3.20
CA LEU A 34 -23.58 2.29 4.44
C LEU A 34 -22.88 0.92 4.53
N PHE A 35 -22.48 0.33 3.40
CA PHE A 35 -21.66 -0.89 3.40
C PHE A 35 -20.18 -0.64 3.72
N ASN A 36 -19.74 0.61 3.79
CA ASN A 36 -18.40 0.95 4.23
C ASN A 36 -18.34 1.05 5.77
N ILE A 37 -18.65 -0.07 6.44
CA ILE A 37 -18.58 -0.23 7.92
C ILE A 37 -17.20 0.20 8.46
N ASN A 38 -16.16 0.16 7.63
CA ASN A 38 -14.83 0.66 7.97
C ASN A 38 -14.76 2.19 8.17
N LYS A 39 -15.68 2.97 7.62
CA LYS A 39 -15.73 4.42 7.89
C LYS A 39 -16.41 4.73 9.22
N LEU A 40 -17.43 3.92 9.59
CA LEU A 40 -18.12 4.09 10.85
C LEU A 40 -17.27 3.66 12.06
N SER A 41 -16.44 2.62 11.90
CA SER A 41 -15.47 2.22 12.92
C SER A 41 -14.41 3.31 13.16
N ARG A 42 -14.04 4.09 12.14
CA ARG A 42 -13.14 5.24 12.30
C ARG A 42 -13.78 6.41 13.05
N LEU A 43 -15.08 6.64 12.89
CA LEU A 43 -15.82 7.67 13.63
C LEU A 43 -16.05 7.29 15.09
N THR A 44 -16.39 6.04 15.38
CA THR A 44 -16.51 5.54 16.76
C THR A 44 -15.16 5.48 17.47
N THR A 45 -14.08 5.20 16.74
CA THR A 45 -12.70 5.26 17.27
C THR A 45 -12.28 6.71 17.56
N ALA A 46 -12.71 7.69 16.76
CA ALA A 46 -12.44 9.10 17.01
C ALA A 46 -13.20 9.64 18.23
N LEU A 47 -14.47 9.26 18.42
CA LEU A 47 -15.28 9.67 19.57
C LEU A 47 -14.85 8.98 20.90
N ASN A 48 -14.33 7.75 20.83
CA ASN A 48 -13.75 7.08 21.98
C ASN A 48 -12.32 7.57 22.31
N LYS A 49 -11.63 8.24 21.36
CA LYS A 49 -10.28 8.77 21.59
C LYS A 49 -10.27 9.99 22.52
N GLU A 50 -11.38 10.71 22.64
CA GLU A 50 -11.47 11.81 23.61
C GLU A 50 -11.64 11.34 25.07
N LYS A 51 -12.09 10.10 25.32
CA LYS A 51 -12.25 9.56 26.68
C LYS A 51 -11.12 8.65 27.16
N SER A 52 -10.18 8.30 26.32
CA SER A 52 -9.03 7.44 26.68
C SER A 52 -7.67 8.13 26.58
N SER A 53 -7.63 9.44 26.75
CA SER A 53 -6.39 10.20 26.82
C SER A 53 -5.71 10.10 28.17
N LYS A 54 -5.43 8.89 28.64
CA LYS A 54 -4.38 8.63 29.62
C LYS A 54 -3.98 7.14 29.55
N LYS A 55 -2.80 6.88 28.98
CA LYS A 55 -2.10 5.61 28.79
C LYS A 55 -2.43 4.86 27.49
N GLY A 56 -1.71 5.21 26.48
CA GLY A 56 -1.51 4.44 25.26
C GLY A 56 -0.28 5.03 24.60
N VAL A 57 0.85 4.38 24.79
CA VAL A 57 2.05 4.55 23.98
C VAL A 57 1.58 4.61 22.53
N LEU A 58 1.86 5.72 21.83
CA LEU A 58 1.83 5.77 20.37
C LEU A 58 2.78 4.66 19.91
N GLU A 59 2.26 3.47 19.64
CA GLU A 59 2.93 2.54 18.77
C GLU A 59 3.04 3.27 17.42
N ASN A 60 4.18 3.91 17.22
CA ASN A 60 4.63 4.31 15.89
C ASN A 60 4.81 3.00 15.11
N LYS A 61 3.71 2.49 14.54
CA LYS A 61 3.80 1.33 13.66
C LYS A 61 4.65 1.73 12.49
N ILE A 62 5.88 1.21 12.49
CA ILE A 62 6.83 1.38 11.39
C ILE A 62 6.14 0.86 10.13
N PRO A 63 6.06 1.67 9.05
CA PRO A 63 5.38 1.27 7.82
C PRO A 63 5.97 -0.01 7.25
N PRO A 64 5.16 -0.99 6.83
CA PRO A 64 5.65 -2.20 6.17
C PRO A 64 6.34 -1.86 4.86
N LYS A 65 7.31 -2.68 4.44
CA LYS A 65 8.08 -2.52 3.21
C LYS A 65 7.67 -3.61 2.23
N VAL A 66 7.09 -3.18 1.11
CA VAL A 66 6.68 -4.06 0.00
C VAL A 66 7.87 -4.22 -0.93
N LEU A 67 8.36 -5.45 -1.09
CA LEU A 67 9.53 -5.74 -1.92
C LEU A 67 9.14 -5.92 -3.39
N ASP A 68 9.89 -5.26 -4.26
CA ASP A 68 9.84 -5.44 -5.70
C ASP A 68 10.80 -6.56 -6.15
N THR A 69 10.50 -7.22 -7.27
CA THR A 69 11.30 -8.27 -7.89
C THR A 69 12.75 -7.81 -8.18
N SER A 70 12.93 -6.55 -8.61
CA SER A 70 14.25 -5.98 -8.92
C SER A 70 15.18 -5.97 -7.71
N VAL A 71 14.67 -5.65 -6.53
CA VAL A 71 15.43 -5.59 -5.27
C VAL A 71 15.79 -7.00 -4.77
N ILE A 72 14.88 -7.95 -4.96
CA ILE A 72 15.10 -9.34 -4.55
C ILE A 72 16.21 -9.96 -5.41
N ILE A 73 16.16 -9.77 -6.73
CA ILE A 73 17.18 -10.28 -7.68
C ILE A 73 18.56 -9.64 -7.42
N ASP A 74 18.58 -8.36 -7.10
CA ASP A 74 19.80 -7.63 -6.75
C ASP A 74 20.47 -8.24 -5.51
N GLY A 75 19.71 -8.55 -4.49
CA GLY A 75 20.12 -9.25 -3.27
C GLY A 75 20.70 -8.38 -2.18
N ARG A 76 21.11 -7.13 -2.44
CA ARG A 76 21.64 -6.21 -1.42
C ARG A 76 20.67 -5.95 -0.28
N ILE A 77 19.38 -6.12 -0.54
CA ILE A 77 18.34 -5.96 0.48
C ILE A 77 18.60 -6.84 1.71
N ALA A 78 19.09 -8.08 1.51
CA ALA A 78 19.40 -8.97 2.61
C ALA A 78 20.48 -8.39 3.53
N ASP A 79 21.55 -7.86 2.95
CA ASP A 79 22.63 -7.26 3.74
C ASP A 79 22.18 -5.96 4.42
N ILE A 80 21.41 -5.11 3.73
CA ILE A 80 20.86 -3.88 4.30
C ILE A 80 19.95 -4.19 5.50
N CYS A 81 19.11 -5.20 5.39
CA CYS A 81 18.28 -5.64 6.51
C CYS A 81 19.11 -6.12 7.71
N LYS A 82 20.20 -6.85 7.48
CA LYS A 82 21.13 -7.31 8.54
C LYS A 82 21.78 -6.14 9.31
N THR A 83 21.96 -5.00 8.65
CA THR A 83 22.51 -3.80 9.33
C THR A 83 21.51 -3.11 10.25
N GLY A 84 20.23 -3.46 10.19
CA GLY A 84 19.16 -2.76 10.92
C GLY A 84 18.75 -1.42 10.30
N PHE A 85 19.26 -1.08 9.10
CA PHE A 85 18.91 0.17 8.42
C PHE A 85 17.45 0.20 7.93
N ILE A 86 16.91 -0.96 7.56
CA ILE A 86 15.50 -1.14 7.23
C ILE A 86 14.81 -1.77 8.43
N GLU A 87 13.85 -1.05 8.98
CA GLU A 87 13.05 -1.47 10.13
C GLU A 87 11.63 -1.85 9.72
N GLY A 88 10.99 -2.67 10.55
CA GLY A 88 9.59 -3.08 10.41
C GLY A 88 9.44 -4.31 9.53
N LYS A 89 8.20 -4.59 9.15
CA LYS A 89 7.81 -5.81 8.44
C LYS A 89 8.14 -5.74 6.95
N LEU A 90 8.69 -6.82 6.41
CA LEU A 90 8.83 -7.01 4.98
C LEU A 90 7.59 -7.73 4.43
N VAL A 91 7.02 -7.20 3.37
CA VAL A 91 5.85 -7.78 2.69
C VAL A 91 6.27 -8.19 1.28
N ILE A 92 6.12 -9.47 0.99
CA ILE A 92 6.42 -10.06 -0.31
C ILE A 92 5.08 -10.45 -0.95
N PRO A 93 4.61 -9.72 -1.97
CA PRO A 93 3.36 -10.07 -2.64
C PRO A 93 3.49 -11.39 -3.39
N ARG A 94 2.42 -12.18 -3.42
CA ARG A 94 2.41 -13.45 -4.15
C ARG A 94 2.65 -13.27 -5.65
N PHE A 95 2.16 -12.18 -6.25
CA PHE A 95 2.41 -11.89 -7.67
C PHE A 95 3.89 -11.60 -7.96
N VAL A 96 4.64 -11.01 -7.01
CA VAL A 96 6.11 -10.86 -7.11
C VAL A 96 6.82 -12.22 -7.03
N LEU A 97 6.38 -13.11 -6.14
CA LEU A 97 6.90 -14.47 -6.07
C LEU A 97 6.66 -15.25 -7.37
N ASN A 98 5.46 -15.12 -7.95
CA ASN A 98 5.12 -15.76 -9.21
C ASN A 98 5.99 -15.23 -10.36
N GLU A 99 6.23 -13.92 -10.41
CA GLU A 99 7.13 -13.31 -11.39
C GLU A 99 8.56 -13.84 -11.22
N LEU A 100 9.06 -13.90 -9.99
CA LEU A 100 10.40 -14.41 -9.69
C LEU A 100 10.55 -15.88 -10.08
N GLN A 101 9.54 -16.72 -9.84
CA GLN A 101 9.49 -18.10 -10.29
C GLN A 101 9.51 -18.20 -11.82
N HIS A 102 8.69 -17.36 -12.49
CA HIS A 102 8.70 -17.32 -13.96
C HIS A 102 10.08 -16.96 -14.54
N ILE A 103 10.78 -16.03 -13.90
CA ILE A 103 12.16 -15.68 -14.27
C ILE A 103 13.11 -16.86 -14.01
N ALA A 104 12.94 -17.59 -12.89
CA ALA A 104 13.77 -18.75 -12.54
C ALA A 104 13.56 -19.96 -13.46
N ASP A 105 12.39 -20.05 -14.10
CA ASP A 105 12.01 -21.10 -15.05
C ASP A 105 12.25 -20.68 -16.52
N SER A 106 12.80 -19.48 -16.75
CA SER A 106 13.07 -18.96 -18.09
C SER A 106 14.01 -19.88 -18.88
N SER A 107 13.78 -19.98 -20.19
CA SER A 107 14.71 -20.64 -21.14
C SER A 107 16.01 -19.90 -21.33
N ASP A 108 16.06 -18.60 -21.01
CA ASP A 108 17.26 -17.77 -21.01
C ASP A 108 18.10 -18.07 -19.76
N ASP A 109 19.34 -18.53 -19.97
CA ASP A 109 20.25 -18.92 -18.90
C ASP A 109 20.53 -17.79 -17.90
N LEU A 110 20.69 -16.56 -18.39
CA LEU A 110 20.99 -15.41 -17.54
C LEU A 110 19.78 -15.02 -16.67
N LYS A 111 18.59 -15.03 -17.25
CA LYS A 111 17.33 -14.78 -16.50
C LYS A 111 17.15 -15.88 -15.46
N ARG A 112 17.29 -17.14 -15.86
CA ARG A 112 17.14 -18.29 -14.96
C ARG A 112 18.07 -18.21 -13.75
N VAL A 113 19.36 -17.87 -13.94
CA VAL A 113 20.32 -17.73 -12.84
C VAL A 113 19.90 -16.58 -11.91
N ARG A 114 19.46 -15.44 -12.46
CA ARG A 114 18.98 -14.31 -11.66
C ARG A 114 17.73 -14.65 -10.84
N GLY A 115 16.76 -15.32 -11.45
CA GLY A 115 15.55 -15.74 -10.75
C GLY A 115 15.83 -16.71 -9.61
N ARG A 116 16.67 -17.73 -9.83
CA ARG A 116 17.09 -18.67 -8.78
C ARG A 116 17.80 -17.97 -7.64
N ARG A 117 18.76 -17.08 -7.97
CA ARG A 117 19.42 -16.25 -6.94
C ARG A 117 18.42 -15.46 -6.12
N GLY A 118 17.40 -14.86 -6.74
CA GLY A 118 16.35 -14.12 -6.02
C GLY A 118 15.59 -15.02 -5.05
N LEU A 119 15.23 -16.26 -5.45
CA LEU A 119 14.59 -17.23 -4.57
C LEU A 119 15.48 -17.63 -3.38
N ASP A 120 16.80 -17.81 -3.62
CA ASP A 120 17.76 -18.08 -2.56
C ASP A 120 17.85 -16.91 -1.56
N ILE A 121 17.88 -15.68 -2.05
CA ILE A 121 17.87 -14.47 -1.21
C ILE A 121 16.63 -14.40 -0.35
N LEU A 122 15.44 -14.64 -0.91
CA LEU A 122 14.19 -14.68 -0.12
C LEU A 122 14.23 -15.74 0.97
N ASN A 123 14.76 -16.91 0.66
CA ASN A 123 14.93 -17.99 1.63
C ASN A 123 15.88 -17.61 2.78
N SER A 124 16.99 -16.92 2.45
CA SER A 124 17.91 -16.38 3.46
C SER A 124 17.24 -15.32 4.33
N ILE A 125 16.52 -14.38 3.71
CA ILE A 125 15.79 -13.33 4.45
C ILE A 125 14.80 -13.97 5.44
N GLN A 126 14.08 -14.99 5.01
CA GLN A 126 13.06 -15.65 5.81
C GLN A 126 13.62 -16.48 6.98
N LYS A 127 14.83 -17.06 6.81
CA LYS A 127 15.44 -17.97 7.80
C LYS A 127 16.43 -17.30 8.75
N GLU A 128 17.14 -16.28 8.26
CA GLU A 128 18.31 -15.74 8.96
C GLU A 128 18.06 -14.40 9.63
N MET A 129 16.90 -13.77 9.38
CA MET A 129 16.62 -12.44 9.91
C MET A 129 15.63 -12.47 11.06
N ASP A 130 15.90 -11.65 12.08
CA ASP A 130 14.98 -11.35 13.18
C ASP A 130 13.85 -10.39 12.76
N MET A 131 13.62 -10.24 11.44
CA MET A 131 12.58 -9.39 10.88
C MET A 131 11.33 -10.19 10.53
N GLU A 132 10.18 -9.60 10.76
CA GLU A 132 8.92 -10.18 10.33
C GLU A 132 8.80 -10.13 8.80
N VAL A 133 8.70 -11.30 8.17
CA VAL A 133 8.50 -11.45 6.72
C VAL A 133 7.12 -12.06 6.47
N GLU A 134 6.28 -11.32 5.78
CA GLU A 134 4.93 -11.76 5.40
C GLU A 134 4.83 -11.97 3.90
N ILE A 135 4.27 -13.11 3.50
CA ILE A 135 3.82 -13.32 2.13
C ILE A 135 2.36 -12.85 2.06
N SER A 136 2.11 -11.81 1.25
CA SER A 136 0.77 -11.28 1.06
C SER A 136 0.08 -11.95 -0.12
N ASP A 137 -1.10 -12.50 0.13
CA ASP A 137 -1.97 -13.09 -0.90
C ASP A 137 -2.91 -12.06 -1.55
N VAL A 138 -2.81 -10.80 -1.15
CA VAL A 138 -3.60 -9.72 -1.75
C VAL A 138 -3.17 -9.54 -3.20
N ASP A 139 -4.13 -9.65 -4.11
CA ASP A 139 -3.96 -9.40 -5.55
C ASP A 139 -5.04 -8.45 -6.05
N PHE A 140 -4.82 -7.84 -7.21
CA PHE A 140 -5.70 -6.89 -7.86
C PHE A 140 -5.94 -7.36 -9.29
N GLU A 141 -7.00 -8.16 -9.48
CA GLU A 141 -7.32 -8.80 -10.77
C GLU A 141 -7.58 -7.77 -11.89
N ASP A 142 -8.10 -6.59 -11.51
CA ASP A 142 -8.38 -5.48 -12.43
C ASP A 142 -7.11 -4.75 -12.93
N ILE A 143 -5.95 -5.03 -12.33
CA ILE A 143 -4.69 -4.37 -12.64
C ILE A 143 -3.75 -5.42 -13.27
N PRO A 144 -3.43 -5.33 -14.57
CA PRO A 144 -2.59 -6.34 -15.22
C PRO A 144 -1.10 -6.20 -14.88
N GLU A 145 -0.62 -4.98 -14.59
CA GLU A 145 0.79 -4.65 -14.43
C GLU A 145 1.26 -4.86 -12.99
N VAL A 146 2.36 -5.59 -12.80
CA VAL A 146 2.96 -5.88 -11.49
C VAL A 146 3.34 -4.60 -10.75
N ASP A 147 3.94 -3.64 -11.44
CA ASP A 147 4.33 -2.34 -10.88
C ASP A 147 3.14 -1.59 -10.28
N SER A 148 2.03 -1.54 -11.03
CA SER A 148 0.79 -0.89 -10.56
C SER A 148 0.17 -1.63 -9.38
N LYS A 149 0.23 -2.97 -9.35
CA LYS A 149 -0.19 -3.79 -8.21
C LYS A 149 0.66 -3.52 -6.97
N LEU A 150 1.98 -3.37 -7.12
CA LEU A 150 2.89 -3.03 -6.02
C LEU A 150 2.52 -1.71 -5.36
N LEU A 151 2.30 -0.66 -6.16
CA LEU A 151 1.91 0.65 -5.67
C LEU A 151 0.55 0.60 -4.96
N LYS A 152 -0.41 -0.11 -5.56
CA LYS A 152 -1.75 -0.26 -4.96
C LYS A 152 -1.73 -1.02 -3.65
N LEU A 153 -0.91 -2.07 -3.54
CA LEU A 153 -0.72 -2.80 -2.29
C LEU A 153 -0.10 -1.89 -1.22
N ALA A 154 0.97 -1.19 -1.56
CA ALA A 154 1.65 -0.27 -0.63
C ALA A 154 0.70 0.82 -0.12
N GLU A 155 -0.11 1.42 -1.00
CA GLU A 155 -1.16 2.38 -0.62
C GLU A 155 -2.16 1.74 0.36
N THR A 156 -2.62 0.53 0.06
CA THR A 156 -3.66 -0.17 0.85
C THR A 156 -3.20 -0.48 2.27
N ILE A 157 -1.93 -0.89 2.44
CA ILE A 157 -1.36 -1.24 3.74
C ILE A 157 -0.64 -0.09 4.44
N ASN A 158 -0.65 1.12 3.85
CA ASN A 158 0.11 2.27 4.33
C ASN A 158 1.62 1.96 4.44
N GLY A 159 2.13 1.21 3.47
CA GLY A 159 3.51 0.76 3.38
C GLY A 159 4.37 1.62 2.46
N LYS A 160 5.65 1.24 2.36
CA LYS A 160 6.62 1.80 1.42
C LYS A 160 7.03 0.73 0.43
N VAL A 161 7.23 1.09 -0.83
CA VAL A 161 7.77 0.18 -1.85
C VAL A 161 9.30 0.22 -1.78
N VAL A 162 9.94 -0.94 -1.83
CA VAL A 162 11.40 -1.05 -1.96
C VAL A 162 11.71 -1.54 -3.36
N THR A 163 12.37 -0.70 -4.17
CA THR A 163 12.67 -1.01 -5.58
C THR A 163 14.03 -0.46 -6.01
N ASN A 164 14.55 -1.01 -7.10
CA ASN A 164 15.69 -0.47 -7.85
C ASN A 164 15.26 0.20 -9.15
N ASP A 165 13.96 0.09 -9.53
CA ASP A 165 13.46 0.65 -10.77
C ASP A 165 13.21 2.15 -10.63
N PHE A 166 13.85 2.92 -11.52
CA PHE A 166 13.72 4.37 -11.57
C PHE A 166 12.34 4.82 -12.08
N ASN A 167 11.74 4.06 -13.01
CA ASN A 167 10.43 4.40 -13.56
C ASN A 167 9.35 4.18 -12.51
N LEU A 168 9.40 3.03 -11.82
CA LEU A 168 8.50 2.74 -10.70
C LEU A 168 8.61 3.82 -9.61
N ASN A 169 9.83 4.26 -9.27
CA ASN A 169 10.05 5.35 -8.31
C ASN A 169 9.33 6.64 -8.74
N LYS A 170 9.44 7.03 -10.02
CA LYS A 170 8.73 8.21 -10.55
C LYS A 170 7.21 8.08 -10.48
N VAL A 171 6.67 6.94 -10.90
CA VAL A 171 5.21 6.71 -10.87
C VAL A 171 4.70 6.75 -9.45
N ALA A 172 5.42 6.14 -8.50
CA ALA A 172 5.09 6.14 -7.09
C ALA A 172 4.99 7.56 -6.52
N GLN A 173 5.94 8.44 -6.87
CA GLN A 173 5.92 9.83 -6.45
C GLN A 173 4.65 10.56 -6.91
N PHE A 174 4.19 10.33 -8.14
CA PHE A 174 2.93 10.91 -8.65
C PHE A 174 1.70 10.38 -7.91
N GLN A 175 1.75 9.14 -7.45
CA GLN A 175 0.66 8.50 -6.70
C GLN A 175 0.72 8.76 -5.18
N GLY A 176 1.76 9.47 -4.72
CA GLY A 176 1.94 9.75 -3.29
C GLY A 176 2.35 8.53 -2.46
N VAL A 177 2.90 7.48 -3.10
CA VAL A 177 3.43 6.29 -2.44
C VAL A 177 4.91 6.50 -2.14
N GLU A 178 5.30 6.28 -0.89
CA GLU A 178 6.71 6.39 -0.49
C GLU A 178 7.53 5.22 -1.04
N VAL A 179 8.72 5.53 -1.58
CA VAL A 179 9.65 4.56 -2.15
C VAL A 179 11.00 4.61 -1.43
N LEU A 180 11.57 3.45 -1.20
CA LEU A 180 12.96 3.26 -0.78
C LEU A 180 13.75 2.68 -1.95
N ASN A 181 14.55 3.50 -2.60
CA ASN A 181 15.37 3.06 -3.72
C ASN A 181 16.76 2.64 -3.24
N ILE A 182 17.11 1.37 -3.44
CA ILE A 182 18.40 0.81 -2.97
C ILE A 182 19.59 1.40 -3.74
N ASN A 183 19.40 1.77 -5.00
CA ASN A 183 20.46 2.42 -5.77
C ASN A 183 20.72 3.85 -5.29
N GLU A 184 19.68 4.58 -4.93
CA GLU A 184 19.81 5.93 -4.34
C GLU A 184 20.51 5.85 -2.99
N LEU A 185 20.13 4.91 -2.14
CA LEU A 185 20.82 4.64 -0.88
C LEU A 185 22.31 4.33 -1.10
N ALA A 186 22.62 3.41 -2.01
CA ALA A 186 24.01 3.06 -2.31
C ALA A 186 24.83 4.24 -2.82
N ASN A 187 24.21 5.15 -3.58
CA ASN A 187 24.86 6.36 -4.04
C ASN A 187 25.08 7.37 -2.92
N ALA A 188 24.12 7.50 -2.01
CA ALA A 188 24.20 8.45 -0.89
C ALA A 188 25.28 8.08 0.13
N VAL A 189 25.59 6.79 0.30
CA VAL A 189 26.62 6.31 1.24
C VAL A 189 28.01 6.15 0.62
N LYS A 190 28.18 6.43 -0.68
CA LYS A 190 29.50 6.42 -1.29
C LYS A 190 30.38 7.51 -0.68
N PRO A 191 31.64 7.17 -0.33
CA PRO A 191 32.56 8.19 0.16
C PRO A 191 32.81 9.27 -0.92
N VAL A 192 32.83 10.54 -0.49
CA VAL A 192 33.16 11.65 -1.38
C VAL A 192 34.66 11.55 -1.66
N ALA A 193 35.04 11.21 -2.90
CA ALA A 193 36.44 11.21 -3.30
C ALA A 193 36.96 12.65 -3.34
N ILE A 194 37.98 12.95 -2.52
CA ILE A 194 38.65 14.25 -2.54
C ILE A 194 39.77 14.16 -3.58
N PRO A 195 39.86 15.10 -4.54
CA PRO A 195 40.97 15.11 -5.52
C PRO A 195 42.32 15.14 -4.82
N GLY A 196 43.15 14.11 -5.08
CA GLY A 196 44.48 13.99 -4.49
C GLY A 196 44.61 12.97 -3.35
N GLU A 197 43.53 12.33 -2.93
CA GLU A 197 43.57 11.24 -1.96
C GLU A 197 44.03 9.93 -2.67
N HIS A 198 45.10 9.34 -2.20
CA HIS A 198 45.58 8.02 -2.67
C HIS A 198 44.70 6.95 -2.01
N MET A 199 44.02 6.16 -2.83
CA MET A 199 43.31 4.93 -2.39
C MET A 199 44.27 3.75 -2.34
#